data_c786357db365047e0eb275eaa173042c
#
_entry.id   c786357db365047e0eb275eaa173042c
#
_cell.length_a   1.000
_cell.length_b   1.000
_cell.length_c   1.000
_cell.angle_alpha   90.00
_cell.angle_beta   90.00
_cell.angle_gamma   90.00
#
_symmetry.space_group_name_H-M   'P 1'
#
loop_
_entity.id
_entity.type
_entity.pdbx_description
1 polymer ?
#
loop_
_entity_poly.entity_id
_entity_poly.type
_entity_poly.pdbx_seq_one_letter_code
_entity_poly.pdbx_strand_id
1 'polypeptide(L)'
;MVDVLIGAQSVTKRFPGVLATNQVSIELKPGRILALLGENGAGKSTLVNMLFGLYRPDEGSVIIKDEVVNLQGPSDAIRRGIGMVHQHFQLVPPMSVVENIVLGAEPKKRGLVDLPEARKRVLELVKRFSLDVDPDALVEELPVGTQQRVEILKALYRNAEVLILDEPTAVLTPQETDHLLQVLRDLTTRGVGIVFITHKLREVLAIADDIVVLRNGQVVGTTTPSATSETALAEMMVGRSVLLRVDKTISQPGEVVLEVRNLKVDDDRSQRAVNDLSLKVRKGEILGIAGVEGNGQRELVEAVTGLRPSEAGEILISHQAVTNTSPRKIASLGVGHIPEDREKHGVIGVYSVEQNAMINRYHRKPFSLRGL
;
A
#
# COMPACT_ATOMS: atom_id res chain seq x y z
N MET A 1 19.94 12.98 -27.16
CA MET A 1 19.42 11.95 -26.22
C MET A 1 18.59 12.70 -25.19
N VAL A 2 17.51 12.13 -24.72
CA VAL A 2 16.71 12.73 -23.64
C VAL A 2 17.49 12.57 -22.34
N ASP A 3 17.77 13.69 -21.65
CA ASP A 3 18.52 13.65 -20.38
C ASP A 3 17.59 13.44 -19.18
N VAL A 4 16.41 14.10 -19.20
CA VAL A 4 15.36 13.94 -18.17
C VAL A 4 14.12 13.35 -18.82
N LEU A 5 13.77 12.12 -18.45
CA LEU A 5 12.56 11.44 -18.95
C LEU A 5 11.30 12.03 -18.30
N ILE A 6 11.32 12.21 -16.97
CA ILE A 6 10.31 12.94 -16.19
C ILE A 6 10.99 13.60 -14.98
N GLY A 7 10.53 14.78 -14.61
CA GLY A 7 11.02 15.51 -13.46
C GLY A 7 10.08 16.58 -12.94
N ALA A 8 10.46 17.14 -11.82
CA ALA A 8 9.84 18.32 -11.23
C ALA A 8 10.94 19.36 -10.95
N GLN A 9 10.68 20.61 -11.26
CA GLN A 9 11.59 21.72 -11.00
C GLN A 9 10.92 22.69 -10.03
N SER A 10 11.44 22.75 -8.81
CA SER A 10 11.03 23.64 -7.72
C SER A 10 9.50 23.65 -7.48
N VAL A 11 8.86 22.46 -7.57
CA VAL A 11 7.41 22.38 -7.45
C VAL A 11 6.95 22.59 -6.01
N THR A 12 5.97 23.46 -5.85
CA THR A 12 5.30 23.74 -4.58
C THR A 12 3.82 23.45 -4.71
N LYS A 13 3.25 22.78 -3.70
CA LYS A 13 1.81 22.51 -3.60
C LYS A 13 1.29 22.79 -2.21
N ARG A 14 0.25 23.62 -2.15
CA ARG A 14 -0.44 23.98 -0.93
C ARG A 14 -1.87 23.45 -0.93
N PHE A 15 -2.29 22.95 0.19
CA PHE A 15 -3.69 22.65 0.50
C PHE A 15 -4.13 23.48 1.70
N PRO A 16 -5.43 23.64 1.98
CA PRO A 16 -5.88 24.40 3.15
C PRO A 16 -5.21 23.90 4.44
N GLY A 17 -4.39 24.77 5.06
CA GLY A 17 -3.64 24.46 6.28
C GLY A 17 -2.39 23.57 6.13
N VAL A 18 -2.02 23.13 4.92
CA VAL A 18 -0.89 22.22 4.71
C VAL A 18 -0.04 22.65 3.51
N LEU A 19 1.27 22.80 3.73
CA LEU A 19 2.27 22.89 2.66
C LEU A 19 2.79 21.49 2.35
N ALA A 20 2.20 20.86 1.35
CA ALA A 20 2.45 19.44 1.06
C ALA A 20 3.80 19.20 0.34
N THR A 21 4.19 20.11 -0.58
CA THR A 21 5.54 20.15 -1.17
C THR A 21 6.02 21.60 -1.22
N ASN A 22 7.31 21.81 -1.03
CA ASN A 22 7.95 23.12 -0.99
C ASN A 22 9.25 23.10 -1.78
N GLN A 23 9.23 23.67 -2.98
CA GLN A 23 10.36 23.81 -3.90
C GLN A 23 11.08 22.47 -4.18
N VAL A 24 10.30 21.40 -4.36
CA VAL A 24 10.84 20.07 -4.63
C VAL A 24 11.34 19.98 -6.07
N SER A 25 12.57 19.51 -6.25
CA SER A 25 13.15 19.19 -7.56
C SER A 25 13.61 17.73 -7.55
N ILE A 26 13.20 16.99 -8.58
CA ILE A 26 13.62 15.61 -8.84
C ILE A 26 13.74 15.37 -10.34
N GLU A 27 14.59 14.44 -10.74
CA GLU A 27 14.78 14.05 -12.13
C GLU A 27 14.91 12.52 -12.25
N LEU A 28 14.21 11.94 -13.20
CA LEU A 28 14.35 10.55 -13.60
C LEU A 28 14.92 10.48 -15.01
N LYS A 29 16.02 9.75 -15.18
CA LYS A 29 16.65 9.50 -16.47
C LYS A 29 16.11 8.24 -17.13
N PRO A 30 16.18 8.11 -18.47
CA PRO A 30 15.77 6.89 -19.17
C PRO A 30 16.48 5.64 -18.64
N GLY A 31 15.74 4.55 -18.47
CA GLY A 31 16.28 3.27 -18.04
C GLY A 31 16.82 3.22 -16.61
N ARG A 32 16.44 4.17 -15.75
CA ARG A 32 16.84 4.21 -14.34
C ARG A 32 15.65 4.08 -13.39
N ILE A 33 15.96 3.71 -12.16
CA ILE A 33 15.00 3.63 -11.05
C ILE A 33 15.34 4.74 -10.05
N LEU A 34 14.45 5.71 -9.93
CA LEU A 34 14.47 6.74 -8.90
C LEU A 34 13.61 6.29 -7.73
N ALA A 35 14.22 5.98 -6.59
CA ALA A 35 13.48 5.71 -5.36
C ALA A 35 13.12 7.02 -4.65
N LEU A 36 11.85 7.17 -4.31
CA LEU A 36 11.32 8.29 -3.55
C LEU A 36 10.95 7.84 -2.14
N LEU A 37 11.77 8.21 -1.17
CA LEU A 37 11.64 7.86 0.24
C LEU A 37 11.04 9.00 1.07
N GLY A 38 10.46 8.66 2.21
CA GLY A 38 9.95 9.60 3.22
C GLY A 38 8.89 8.96 4.10
N GLU A 39 8.65 9.52 5.28
CA GLU A 39 7.55 9.09 6.15
C GLU A 39 6.17 9.41 5.53
N ASN A 40 5.12 8.88 6.16
CA ASN A 40 3.74 9.25 5.80
C ASN A 40 3.55 10.76 6.03
N GLY A 41 2.94 11.43 5.04
CA GLY A 41 2.80 12.89 5.07
C GLY A 41 4.03 13.68 4.60
N ALA A 42 5.13 13.04 4.18
CA ALA A 42 6.33 13.74 3.67
C ALA A 42 6.13 14.46 2.33
N GLY A 43 4.98 14.27 1.65
CA GLY A 43 4.68 14.90 0.37
C GLY A 43 4.87 14.00 -0.86
N LYS A 44 5.25 12.71 -0.69
CA LYS A 44 5.50 11.77 -1.79
C LYS A 44 4.31 11.64 -2.75
N SER A 45 3.14 11.26 -2.23
CA SER A 45 1.93 11.08 -3.06
C SER A 45 1.49 12.39 -3.71
N THR A 46 1.67 13.55 -3.05
CA THR A 46 1.41 14.86 -3.66
C THR A 46 2.33 15.12 -4.85
N LEU A 47 3.62 14.84 -4.71
CA LEU A 47 4.61 15.01 -5.77
C LEU A 47 4.28 14.13 -6.98
N VAL A 48 4.04 12.82 -6.77
CA VAL A 48 3.73 11.93 -7.89
C VAL A 48 2.39 12.22 -8.54
N ASN A 49 1.40 12.68 -7.78
CA ASN A 49 0.13 13.14 -8.33
C ASN A 49 0.29 14.40 -9.20
N MET A 50 1.28 15.26 -8.93
CA MET A 50 1.65 16.36 -9.84
C MET A 50 2.32 15.82 -11.11
N LEU A 51 3.24 14.86 -11.00
CA LEU A 51 3.88 14.22 -12.15
C LEU A 51 2.89 13.47 -13.04
N PHE A 52 1.83 12.91 -12.45
CA PHE A 52 0.76 12.21 -13.17
C PHE A 52 -0.39 13.14 -13.62
N GLY A 53 -0.32 14.45 -13.28
CA GLY A 53 -1.31 15.43 -13.71
C GLY A 53 -2.63 15.42 -12.93
N LEU A 54 -2.72 14.71 -11.78
CA LEU A 54 -3.87 14.78 -10.88
C LEU A 54 -3.93 16.13 -10.13
N TYR A 55 -2.77 16.68 -9.80
CA TYR A 55 -2.64 18.01 -9.22
C TYR A 55 -1.78 18.90 -10.10
N ARG A 56 -2.12 20.18 -10.16
CA ARG A 56 -1.22 21.21 -10.73
C ARG A 56 -0.35 21.77 -9.63
N PRO A 57 0.95 21.96 -9.87
CA PRO A 57 1.79 22.71 -8.94
C PRO A 57 1.29 24.16 -8.83
N ASP A 58 1.39 24.74 -7.64
CA ASP A 58 1.09 26.16 -7.41
C ASP A 58 2.28 27.03 -7.85
N GLU A 59 3.51 26.49 -7.74
CA GLU A 59 4.76 27.09 -8.20
C GLU A 59 5.67 25.98 -8.78
N GLY A 60 6.60 26.38 -9.67
CA GLY A 60 7.48 25.45 -10.34
C GLY A 60 6.85 24.77 -11.54
N SER A 61 7.49 23.73 -12.08
CA SER A 61 7.05 23.08 -13.31
C SER A 61 7.36 21.58 -13.33
N VAL A 62 6.57 20.85 -14.10
CA VAL A 62 6.83 19.44 -14.45
C VAL A 62 7.58 19.40 -15.77
N ILE A 63 8.58 18.52 -15.85
CA ILE A 63 9.41 18.30 -17.04
C ILE A 63 9.11 16.90 -17.56
N ILE A 64 8.88 16.75 -18.86
CA ILE A 64 8.75 15.48 -19.56
C ILE A 64 9.59 15.55 -20.84
N LYS A 65 10.57 14.62 -20.98
CA LYS A 65 11.48 14.56 -22.14
C LYS A 65 12.17 15.89 -22.42
N ASP A 66 12.78 16.45 -21.36
CA ASP A 66 13.47 17.74 -21.34
C ASP A 66 12.59 18.97 -21.60
N GLU A 67 11.28 18.81 -21.76
CA GLU A 67 10.34 19.90 -22.00
C GLU A 67 9.51 20.22 -20.75
N VAL A 68 9.38 21.51 -20.46
CA VAL A 68 8.44 22.00 -19.43
C VAL A 68 7.01 21.81 -19.93
N VAL A 69 6.19 21.10 -19.16
CA VAL A 69 4.82 20.78 -19.54
C VAL A 69 3.81 21.24 -18.51
N ASN A 70 2.62 21.61 -19.00
CA ASN A 70 1.46 21.88 -18.13
C ASN A 70 0.41 20.79 -18.36
N LEU A 71 0.44 19.75 -17.54
CA LEU A 71 -0.47 18.62 -17.64
C LEU A 71 -1.91 19.06 -17.35
N GLN A 72 -2.82 18.70 -18.26
CA GLN A 72 -4.24 19.00 -18.15
C GLN A 72 -5.03 17.93 -17.37
N GLY A 73 -4.37 16.82 -17.02
CA GLY A 73 -4.94 15.71 -16.27
C GLY A 73 -4.23 14.39 -16.55
N PRO A 74 -4.63 13.29 -15.89
CA PRO A 74 -4.04 11.97 -16.07
C PRO A 74 -4.04 11.46 -17.51
N SER A 75 -5.09 11.74 -18.27
CA SER A 75 -5.16 11.36 -19.69
C SER A 75 -4.08 12.02 -20.55
N ASP A 76 -3.64 13.23 -20.19
CA ASP A 76 -2.54 13.91 -20.86
C ASP A 76 -1.19 13.29 -20.49
N ALA A 77 -0.98 12.95 -19.21
CA ALA A 77 0.19 12.22 -18.74
C ALA A 77 0.33 10.85 -19.44
N ILE A 78 -0.77 10.09 -19.53
CA ILE A 78 -0.79 8.80 -20.22
C ILE A 78 -0.42 8.95 -21.71
N ARG A 79 -0.96 9.93 -22.42
CA ARG A 79 -0.59 10.18 -23.82
C ARG A 79 0.88 10.54 -24.00
N ARG A 80 1.52 11.09 -22.97
CA ARG A 80 2.96 11.41 -22.95
C ARG A 80 3.83 10.25 -22.49
N GLY A 81 3.23 9.06 -22.27
CA GLY A 81 3.94 7.85 -21.91
C GLY A 81 4.19 7.69 -20.40
N ILE A 82 3.40 8.33 -19.54
CA ILE A 82 3.49 8.15 -18.09
C ILE A 82 2.39 7.17 -17.66
N GLY A 83 2.77 6.05 -17.04
CA GLY A 83 1.88 5.10 -16.37
C GLY A 83 2.02 5.23 -14.86
N MET A 84 0.92 4.98 -14.14
CA MET A 84 0.93 4.95 -12.67
C MET A 84 0.23 3.68 -12.20
N VAL A 85 0.89 3.00 -11.25
CA VAL A 85 0.34 1.86 -10.51
C VAL A 85 0.12 2.36 -9.08
N HIS A 86 -1.13 2.37 -8.66
CA HIS A 86 -1.54 2.88 -7.36
C HIS A 86 -1.34 1.84 -6.25
N GLN A 87 -1.27 2.27 -5.00
CA GLN A 87 -1.19 1.43 -3.82
C GLN A 87 -2.38 0.46 -3.71
N HIS A 88 -3.59 0.91 -4.08
CA HIS A 88 -4.77 0.05 -4.22
C HIS A 88 -5.02 -0.22 -5.71
N PHE A 89 -5.09 -1.48 -6.08
CA PHE A 89 -5.31 -1.88 -7.47
C PHE A 89 -6.58 -1.27 -8.06
N GLN A 90 -6.45 -0.74 -9.26
CA GLN A 90 -7.56 -0.17 -10.02
C GLN A 90 -8.02 -1.16 -11.10
N LEU A 91 -8.20 -2.40 -10.68
CA LEU A 91 -8.73 -3.47 -11.49
C LEU A 91 -10.23 -3.67 -11.23
N VAL A 92 -10.95 -4.11 -12.24
CA VAL A 92 -12.37 -4.45 -12.15
C VAL A 92 -12.47 -5.96 -11.89
N PRO A 93 -12.83 -6.40 -10.67
CA PRO A 93 -12.72 -7.80 -10.26
C PRO A 93 -13.44 -8.81 -11.17
N PRO A 94 -14.71 -8.58 -11.62
CA PRO A 94 -15.45 -9.54 -12.45
C PRO A 94 -15.03 -9.55 -13.93
N MET A 95 -14.06 -8.72 -14.33
CA MET A 95 -13.52 -8.70 -15.68
C MET A 95 -12.30 -9.60 -15.81
N SER A 96 -12.07 -10.15 -17.01
CA SER A 96 -10.85 -10.87 -17.33
C SER A 96 -9.62 -9.95 -17.34
N VAL A 97 -8.43 -10.56 -17.30
CA VAL A 97 -7.15 -9.84 -17.41
C VAL A 97 -7.10 -9.00 -18.69
N VAL A 98 -7.47 -9.59 -19.85
CA VAL A 98 -7.44 -8.86 -21.12
C VAL A 98 -8.38 -7.66 -21.09
N GLU A 99 -9.60 -7.81 -20.59
CA GLU A 99 -10.56 -6.72 -20.49
C GLU A 99 -10.06 -5.59 -19.58
N ASN A 100 -9.46 -5.93 -18.44
CA ASN A 100 -8.85 -4.95 -17.53
C ASN A 100 -7.70 -4.17 -18.17
N ILE A 101 -6.81 -4.86 -18.89
CA ILE A 101 -5.65 -4.22 -19.54
C ILE A 101 -6.07 -3.24 -20.62
N VAL A 102 -7.04 -3.61 -21.46
CA VAL A 102 -7.44 -2.78 -22.59
C VAL A 102 -8.52 -1.75 -22.26
N LEU A 103 -9.10 -1.80 -21.06
CA LEU A 103 -10.18 -0.91 -20.63
C LEU A 103 -9.83 0.56 -20.86
N GLY A 104 -10.65 1.27 -21.69
CA GLY A 104 -10.42 2.66 -22.08
C GLY A 104 -9.36 2.88 -23.17
N ALA A 105 -8.82 1.77 -23.75
CA ALA A 105 -7.91 1.77 -24.91
C ALA A 105 -8.18 0.55 -25.81
N GLU A 106 -9.43 0.13 -25.86
CA GLU A 106 -9.87 -1.08 -26.57
C GLU A 106 -9.61 -0.94 -28.09
N PRO A 107 -9.02 -1.97 -28.73
CA PRO A 107 -9.00 -2.03 -30.19
C PRO A 107 -10.43 -2.16 -30.73
N LYS A 108 -10.73 -1.45 -31.81
CA LYS A 108 -12.09 -1.42 -32.41
C LYS A 108 -12.05 -1.96 -33.82
N LYS A 109 -13.04 -2.80 -34.14
CA LYS A 109 -13.32 -3.26 -35.50
C LYS A 109 -14.76 -2.95 -35.83
N ARG A 110 -14.98 -2.15 -36.88
CA ARG A 110 -16.31 -1.68 -37.31
C ARG A 110 -17.13 -1.02 -36.20
N GLY A 111 -16.46 -0.30 -35.25
CA GLY A 111 -17.10 0.39 -34.12
C GLY A 111 -17.37 -0.45 -32.88
N LEU A 112 -17.13 -1.75 -32.93
CA LEU A 112 -17.24 -2.67 -31.79
C LEU A 112 -15.85 -3.01 -31.24
N VAL A 113 -15.77 -3.38 -29.95
CA VAL A 113 -14.54 -3.84 -29.30
C VAL A 113 -14.08 -5.14 -29.96
N ASP A 114 -12.80 -5.21 -30.35
CA ASP A 114 -12.16 -6.39 -30.95
C ASP A 114 -11.35 -7.14 -29.86
N LEU A 115 -12.03 -7.98 -29.07
CA LEU A 115 -11.39 -8.77 -28.02
C LEU A 115 -10.31 -9.74 -28.54
N PRO A 116 -10.48 -10.44 -29.70
CA PRO A 116 -9.42 -11.25 -30.28
C PRO A 116 -8.13 -10.46 -30.55
N GLU A 117 -8.24 -9.26 -31.12
CA GLU A 117 -7.07 -8.38 -31.33
C GLU A 117 -6.49 -7.88 -30.01
N ALA A 118 -7.35 -7.52 -29.04
CA ALA A 118 -6.92 -7.15 -27.69
C ALA A 118 -6.08 -8.27 -27.05
N ARG A 119 -6.59 -9.50 -27.06
CA ARG A 119 -5.94 -10.67 -26.51
C ARG A 119 -4.57 -10.94 -27.20
N LYS A 120 -4.50 -10.81 -28.49
CA LYS A 120 -3.24 -10.96 -29.24
C LYS A 120 -2.19 -9.95 -28.76
N ARG A 121 -2.55 -8.66 -28.67
CA ARG A 121 -1.65 -7.60 -28.19
C ARG A 121 -1.21 -7.82 -26.76
N VAL A 122 -2.11 -8.24 -25.87
CA VAL A 122 -1.77 -8.56 -24.48
C VAL A 122 -0.78 -9.72 -24.42
N LEU A 123 -0.97 -10.80 -25.19
CA LEU A 123 -0.03 -11.92 -25.27
C LEU A 123 1.34 -11.50 -25.79
N GLU A 124 1.40 -10.58 -26.74
CA GLU A 124 2.68 -10.03 -27.23
C GLU A 124 3.41 -9.24 -26.13
N LEU A 125 2.67 -8.47 -25.31
CA LEU A 125 3.24 -7.74 -24.16
C LEU A 125 3.71 -8.70 -23.06
N VAL A 126 2.90 -9.70 -22.71
CA VAL A 126 3.26 -10.76 -21.75
C VAL A 126 4.59 -11.39 -22.12
N LYS A 127 4.75 -11.78 -23.39
CA LYS A 127 6.01 -12.36 -23.92
C LYS A 127 7.15 -11.34 -23.92
N ARG A 128 6.87 -10.11 -24.38
CA ARG A 128 7.88 -9.06 -24.49
C ARG A 128 8.50 -8.69 -23.13
N PHE A 129 7.69 -8.63 -22.08
CA PHE A 129 8.13 -8.21 -20.76
C PHE A 129 8.28 -9.34 -19.74
N SER A 130 8.07 -10.60 -20.18
CA SER A 130 8.15 -11.79 -19.32
C SER A 130 7.26 -11.72 -18.08
N LEU A 131 6.10 -11.06 -18.22
CA LEU A 131 5.10 -10.89 -17.18
C LEU A 131 4.04 -11.98 -17.33
N ASP A 132 4.31 -13.17 -16.78
CA ASP A 132 3.45 -14.35 -16.94
C ASP A 132 2.10 -14.13 -16.24
N VAL A 133 1.04 -13.97 -17.06
CA VAL A 133 -0.37 -13.88 -16.65
C VAL A 133 -1.24 -14.58 -17.70
N ASP A 134 -2.31 -15.22 -17.26
CA ASP A 134 -3.34 -15.76 -18.15
C ASP A 134 -4.31 -14.63 -18.56
N PRO A 135 -4.39 -14.27 -19.87
CA PRO A 135 -5.26 -13.19 -20.33
C PRO A 135 -6.76 -13.44 -20.10
N ASP A 136 -7.14 -14.72 -20.01
CA ASP A 136 -8.54 -15.13 -19.94
C ASP A 136 -9.03 -15.34 -18.49
N ALA A 137 -8.11 -15.35 -17.50
CA ALA A 137 -8.45 -15.49 -16.09
C ALA A 137 -9.24 -14.27 -15.57
N LEU A 138 -10.18 -14.50 -14.64
CA LEU A 138 -10.88 -13.43 -13.92
C LEU A 138 -9.96 -12.80 -12.89
N VAL A 139 -9.97 -11.46 -12.81
CA VAL A 139 -9.07 -10.74 -11.89
C VAL A 139 -9.34 -11.08 -10.43
N GLU A 140 -10.59 -11.32 -10.03
CA GLU A 140 -10.97 -11.67 -8.66
C GLU A 140 -10.43 -13.04 -8.20
N GLU A 141 -10.05 -13.90 -9.14
CA GLU A 141 -9.48 -15.22 -8.85
C GLU A 141 -7.95 -15.22 -8.75
N LEU A 142 -7.31 -14.10 -9.14
CA LEU A 142 -5.86 -14.01 -9.20
C LEU A 142 -5.23 -13.74 -7.84
N PRO A 143 -4.08 -14.37 -7.54
CA PRO A 143 -3.23 -13.96 -6.43
C PRO A 143 -2.81 -12.48 -6.56
N VAL A 144 -2.59 -11.82 -5.42
CA VAL A 144 -2.26 -10.38 -5.35
C VAL A 144 -1.03 -10.04 -6.20
N GLY A 145 0.03 -10.85 -6.15
CA GLY A 145 1.22 -10.65 -6.98
C GLY A 145 0.96 -10.75 -8.48
N THR A 146 -0.07 -11.51 -8.91
CA THR A 146 -0.48 -11.57 -10.30
C THR A 146 -1.30 -10.33 -10.68
N GLN A 147 -2.19 -9.86 -9.80
CA GLN A 147 -2.93 -8.61 -9.99
C GLN A 147 -1.96 -7.42 -10.17
N GLN A 148 -0.87 -7.38 -9.41
CA GLN A 148 0.19 -6.37 -9.56
C GLN A 148 0.80 -6.39 -10.97
N ARG A 149 1.06 -7.59 -11.53
CA ARG A 149 1.56 -7.74 -12.91
C ARG A 149 0.55 -7.25 -13.94
N VAL A 150 -0.73 -7.47 -13.71
CA VAL A 150 -1.81 -6.97 -14.57
C VAL A 150 -1.83 -5.44 -14.59
N GLU A 151 -1.68 -4.76 -13.44
CA GLU A 151 -1.58 -3.29 -13.37
C GLU A 151 -0.37 -2.75 -14.16
N ILE A 152 0.79 -3.41 -14.05
CA ILE A 152 1.98 -3.03 -14.83
C ILE A 152 1.73 -3.23 -16.33
N LEU A 153 1.16 -4.38 -16.73
CA LEU A 153 0.81 -4.64 -18.13
C LEU A 153 -0.19 -3.63 -18.68
N LYS A 154 -1.18 -3.20 -17.89
CA LYS A 154 -2.15 -2.16 -18.24
C LYS A 154 -1.46 -0.84 -18.56
N ALA A 155 -0.47 -0.43 -17.78
CA ALA A 155 0.34 0.76 -18.06
C ALA A 155 1.19 0.58 -19.33
N LEU A 156 1.87 -0.57 -19.48
CA LEU A 156 2.69 -0.88 -20.64
C LEU A 156 1.89 -1.02 -21.94
N TYR A 157 0.65 -1.51 -21.87
CA TYR A 157 -0.26 -1.56 -23.03
C TYR A 157 -0.54 -0.17 -23.62
N ARG A 158 -0.51 0.85 -22.77
CA ARG A 158 -0.65 2.26 -23.16
C ARG A 158 0.68 2.93 -23.54
N ASN A 159 1.71 2.12 -23.84
CA ASN A 159 3.06 2.55 -24.21
C ASN A 159 3.74 3.43 -23.15
N ALA A 160 3.59 3.09 -21.87
CA ALA A 160 4.28 3.78 -20.80
C ALA A 160 5.81 3.67 -20.97
N GLU A 161 6.48 4.81 -21.01
CA GLU A 161 7.94 4.95 -20.97
C GLU A 161 8.42 5.28 -19.56
N VAL A 162 7.51 5.80 -18.72
CA VAL A 162 7.70 6.04 -17.29
C VAL A 162 6.65 5.24 -16.53
N LEU A 163 7.08 4.51 -15.50
CA LEU A 163 6.19 3.87 -14.53
C LEU A 163 6.38 4.53 -13.16
N ILE A 164 5.30 5.06 -12.60
CA ILE A 164 5.24 5.51 -11.22
C ILE A 164 4.57 4.40 -10.42
N LEU A 165 5.28 3.85 -9.43
CA LEU A 165 4.81 2.74 -8.60
C LEU A 165 4.69 3.23 -7.15
N ASP A 166 3.47 3.33 -6.63
CA ASP A 166 3.19 3.79 -5.28
C ASP A 166 3.00 2.59 -4.34
N GLU A 167 4.00 2.32 -3.49
CA GLU A 167 4.08 1.21 -2.54
C GLU A 167 3.74 -0.18 -3.15
N PRO A 168 4.36 -0.56 -4.28
CA PRO A 168 3.91 -1.72 -5.05
C PRO A 168 4.14 -3.07 -4.35
N THR A 169 4.87 -3.09 -3.25
CA THR A 169 5.21 -4.30 -2.48
C THR A 169 4.47 -4.42 -1.16
N ALA A 170 3.53 -3.50 -0.87
CA ALA A 170 2.89 -3.40 0.44
C ALA A 170 2.17 -4.70 0.86
N VAL A 171 1.56 -5.39 -0.09
CA VAL A 171 0.74 -6.60 0.12
C VAL A 171 1.37 -7.88 -0.43
N LEU A 172 2.62 -7.81 -0.90
CA LEU A 172 3.34 -8.94 -1.49
C LEU A 172 4.10 -9.74 -0.43
N THR A 173 4.21 -11.04 -0.67
CA THR A 173 5.15 -11.90 0.06
C THR A 173 6.61 -11.54 -0.31
N PRO A 174 7.60 -11.93 0.52
CA PRO A 174 9.02 -11.70 0.17
C PRO A 174 9.42 -12.25 -1.20
N GLN A 175 8.94 -13.45 -1.54
CA GLN A 175 9.25 -14.09 -2.83
C GLN A 175 8.62 -13.34 -4.02
N GLU A 176 7.37 -12.87 -3.87
CA GLU A 176 6.70 -12.05 -4.88
C GLU A 176 7.39 -10.68 -5.02
N THR A 177 7.86 -10.10 -3.90
CA THR A 177 8.64 -8.87 -3.90
C THR A 177 9.93 -9.04 -4.70
N ASP A 178 10.73 -10.07 -4.43
CA ASP A 178 11.97 -10.34 -5.15
C ASP A 178 11.71 -10.52 -6.65
N HIS A 179 10.66 -11.24 -7.02
CA HIS A 179 10.26 -11.40 -8.41
C HIS A 179 9.87 -10.06 -9.05
N LEU A 180 9.06 -9.23 -8.35
CA LEU A 180 8.69 -7.91 -8.85
C LEU A 180 9.92 -7.03 -9.09
N LEU A 181 10.87 -6.99 -8.14
CA LEU A 181 12.10 -6.21 -8.28
C LEU A 181 12.91 -6.64 -9.51
N GLN A 182 12.98 -7.93 -9.81
CA GLN A 182 13.62 -8.43 -11.04
C GLN A 182 12.89 -7.93 -12.29
N VAL A 183 11.56 -8.04 -12.34
CA VAL A 183 10.75 -7.52 -13.45
C VAL A 183 11.00 -6.03 -13.67
N LEU A 184 11.02 -5.23 -12.61
CA LEU A 184 11.28 -3.79 -12.71
C LEU A 184 12.69 -3.51 -13.27
N ARG A 185 13.69 -4.27 -12.86
CA ARG A 185 15.05 -4.16 -13.40
C ARG A 185 15.10 -4.53 -14.89
N ASP A 186 14.39 -5.58 -15.32
CA ASP A 186 14.28 -5.97 -16.73
C ASP A 186 13.59 -4.89 -17.59
N LEU A 187 12.59 -4.20 -17.04
CA LEU A 187 11.93 -3.08 -17.70
C LEU A 187 12.92 -1.90 -17.93
N THR A 188 13.79 -1.61 -16.96
CA THR A 188 14.77 -0.53 -17.13
C THR A 188 15.83 -0.85 -18.20
N THR A 189 16.24 -2.12 -18.36
CA THR A 189 17.14 -2.51 -19.47
C THR A 189 16.53 -2.27 -20.85
N ARG A 190 15.21 -2.15 -20.92
CA ARG A 190 14.44 -1.83 -22.15
C ARG A 190 14.13 -0.34 -22.28
N GLY A 191 14.72 0.50 -21.43
CA GLY A 191 14.59 1.96 -21.48
C GLY A 191 13.44 2.56 -20.68
N VAL A 192 12.63 1.77 -20.00
CA VAL A 192 11.55 2.27 -19.13
C VAL A 192 12.16 2.92 -17.89
N GLY A 193 11.80 4.17 -17.61
CA GLY A 193 12.17 4.84 -16.36
C GLY A 193 11.16 4.53 -15.25
N ILE A 194 11.62 4.37 -14.02
CA ILE A 194 10.75 3.99 -12.90
C ILE A 194 10.90 4.97 -11.74
N VAL A 195 9.80 5.54 -11.26
CA VAL A 195 9.69 6.19 -9.95
C VAL A 195 9.13 5.17 -8.98
N PHE A 196 9.95 4.75 -8.02
CA PHE A 196 9.62 3.70 -7.06
C PHE A 196 9.42 4.32 -5.68
N ILE A 197 8.17 4.32 -5.19
CA ILE A 197 7.82 4.90 -3.90
C ILE A 197 7.65 3.78 -2.91
N THR A 198 8.40 3.81 -1.82
CA THR A 198 8.29 2.85 -0.72
C THR A 198 8.86 3.44 0.56
N HIS A 199 8.52 2.85 1.68
CA HIS A 199 9.17 3.10 2.97
C HIS A 199 10.08 1.93 3.40
N LYS A 200 10.20 0.88 2.57
CA LYS A 200 10.99 -0.32 2.84
C LYS A 200 12.43 -0.13 2.34
N LEU A 201 13.33 0.25 3.24
CA LEU A 201 14.71 0.65 2.91
C LEU A 201 15.50 -0.44 2.20
N ARG A 202 15.29 -1.73 2.56
CA ARG A 202 15.97 -2.87 1.91
C ARG A 202 15.64 -2.97 0.44
N GLU A 203 14.38 -2.75 0.07
CA GLU A 203 13.95 -2.79 -1.34
C GLU A 203 14.62 -1.68 -2.13
N VAL A 204 14.69 -0.46 -1.55
CA VAL A 204 15.35 0.68 -2.18
C VAL A 204 16.83 0.39 -2.42
N LEU A 205 17.55 -0.10 -1.42
CA LEU A 205 18.97 -0.44 -1.54
C LEU A 205 19.22 -1.55 -2.57
N ALA A 206 18.23 -2.44 -2.78
CA ALA A 206 18.33 -3.54 -3.75
C ALA A 206 18.08 -3.09 -5.20
N ILE A 207 17.18 -2.11 -5.42
CA ILE A 207 16.73 -1.83 -6.79
C ILE A 207 17.04 -0.42 -7.30
N ALA A 208 17.17 0.59 -6.45
CA ALA A 208 17.31 1.97 -6.89
C ALA A 208 18.65 2.23 -7.58
N ASP A 209 18.65 3.15 -8.54
CA ASP A 209 19.86 3.74 -9.08
C ASP A 209 20.14 5.09 -8.41
N ASP A 210 19.07 5.87 -8.19
CA ASP A 210 19.09 7.15 -7.47
C ASP A 210 18.04 7.14 -6.36
N ILE A 211 18.35 7.77 -5.24
CA ILE A 211 17.48 7.83 -4.06
C ILE A 211 17.26 9.30 -3.69
N VAL A 212 16.01 9.71 -3.60
CA VAL A 212 15.60 11.02 -3.08
C VAL A 212 14.81 10.84 -1.81
N VAL A 213 15.19 11.54 -0.75
CA VAL A 213 14.49 11.50 0.54
C VAL A 213 13.71 12.79 0.74
N LEU A 214 12.38 12.63 0.91
CA LEU A 214 11.45 13.72 1.25
C LEU A 214 11.15 13.71 2.74
N ARG A 215 11.14 14.90 3.33
CA ARG A 215 10.67 15.14 4.70
C ARG A 215 10.02 16.51 4.80
N ASN A 216 8.83 16.58 5.38
CA ASN A 216 8.05 17.83 5.56
C ASN A 216 7.90 18.62 4.24
N GLY A 217 7.65 17.92 3.15
CA GLY A 217 7.46 18.53 1.83
C GLY A 217 8.71 19.01 1.13
N GLN A 218 9.90 18.69 1.62
CA GLN A 218 11.19 19.14 1.04
C GLN A 218 12.11 17.94 0.78
N VAL A 219 12.98 18.06 -0.22
CA VAL A 219 14.10 17.13 -0.43
C VAL A 219 15.16 17.41 0.64
N VAL A 220 15.40 16.42 1.51
CA VAL A 220 16.41 16.52 2.57
C VAL A 220 17.71 15.81 2.23
N GLY A 221 17.72 15.01 1.17
CA GLY A 221 18.92 14.34 0.67
C GLY A 221 18.68 13.64 -0.66
N THR A 222 19.74 13.56 -1.44
CA THR A 222 19.84 12.74 -2.66
C THR A 222 21.10 11.90 -2.56
N THR A 223 21.01 10.61 -2.86
CA THR A 223 22.11 9.66 -2.72
C THR A 223 21.94 8.48 -3.68
N THR A 224 22.87 7.54 -3.65
CA THR A 224 22.80 6.26 -4.37
C THR A 224 22.94 5.11 -3.37
N PRO A 225 22.48 3.86 -3.72
CA PRO A 225 22.63 2.72 -2.82
C PRO A 225 24.06 2.46 -2.36
N SER A 226 25.06 2.70 -3.24
CA SER A 226 26.48 2.51 -2.93
C SER A 226 27.07 3.55 -1.96
N ALA A 227 26.42 4.72 -1.83
CA ALA A 227 26.87 5.84 -1.02
C ALA A 227 26.10 5.99 0.31
N THR A 228 25.22 5.05 0.64
CA THR A 228 24.36 5.16 1.81
C THR A 228 24.17 3.81 2.52
N SER A 229 23.44 3.80 3.62
CA SER A 229 23.05 2.60 4.36
C SER A 229 21.60 2.70 4.83
N GLU A 230 21.02 1.57 5.25
CA GLU A 230 19.66 1.52 5.81
C GLU A 230 19.50 2.50 6.99
N THR A 231 20.49 2.57 7.87
CA THR A 231 20.50 3.49 9.02
C THR A 231 20.55 4.95 8.58
N ALA A 232 21.42 5.29 7.62
CA ALA A 232 21.54 6.66 7.13
C ALA A 232 20.26 7.13 6.42
N LEU A 233 19.62 6.26 5.64
CA LEU A 233 18.33 6.56 5.02
C LEU A 233 17.23 6.76 6.06
N ALA A 234 17.17 5.90 7.08
CA ALA A 234 16.21 6.05 8.18
C ALA A 234 16.39 7.38 8.93
N GLU A 235 17.63 7.78 9.21
CA GLU A 235 17.94 9.06 9.86
C GLU A 235 17.54 10.26 8.99
N MET A 236 17.79 10.20 7.68
CA MET A 236 17.32 11.25 6.76
C MET A 236 15.80 11.36 6.73
N MET A 237 15.08 10.22 6.73
CA MET A 237 13.61 10.20 6.70
C MET A 237 13.01 10.79 7.97
N VAL A 238 13.51 10.38 9.15
CA VAL A 238 12.95 10.77 10.46
C VAL A 238 13.53 12.11 10.96
N GLY A 239 14.75 12.45 10.56
CA GLY A 239 15.44 13.70 10.95
C GLY A 239 16.10 13.66 12.32
N ARG A 240 16.23 12.49 12.91
CA ARG A 240 16.95 12.23 14.16
C ARG A 240 17.58 10.85 14.08
N SER A 241 18.55 10.59 14.93
CA SER A 241 19.13 9.24 15.04
C SER A 241 18.03 8.22 15.35
N VAL A 242 17.98 7.16 14.56
CA VAL A 242 16.96 6.11 14.65
C VAL A 242 17.65 4.86 15.21
N LEU A 243 17.22 4.43 16.38
CA LEU A 243 17.57 3.13 16.91
C LEU A 243 16.73 2.08 16.18
N LEU A 244 17.31 1.40 15.20
CA LEU A 244 16.66 0.28 14.49
C LEU A 244 16.49 -0.96 15.37
N ARG A 245 17.14 -0.97 16.55
CA ARG A 245 16.97 -1.99 17.58
C ARG A 245 16.61 -1.31 18.89
N VAL A 246 15.55 -1.80 19.50
CA VAL A 246 15.17 -1.40 20.87
C VAL A 246 15.87 -2.33 21.84
N ASP A 247 16.67 -1.78 22.76
CA ASP A 247 17.19 -2.52 23.89
C ASP A 247 16.02 -2.88 24.82
N LYS A 248 15.64 -4.15 24.79
CA LYS A 248 14.54 -4.67 25.61
C LYS A 248 15.09 -5.14 26.94
N THR A 249 14.54 -4.63 28.03
CA THR A 249 14.66 -5.29 29.33
C THR A 249 13.86 -6.60 29.30
N ILE A 250 14.35 -7.61 29.98
CA ILE A 250 13.68 -8.92 30.12
C ILE A 250 12.30 -8.66 30.74
N SER A 251 11.23 -8.95 30.02
CA SER A 251 9.88 -8.89 30.54
C SER A 251 9.65 -9.96 31.56
N GLN A 252 8.95 -9.63 32.66
CA GLN A 252 8.44 -10.61 33.63
C GLN A 252 6.93 -10.74 33.45
N PRO A 253 6.47 -11.68 32.62
CA PRO A 253 5.04 -11.85 32.33
C PRO A 253 4.29 -12.27 33.61
N GLY A 254 3.17 -11.57 33.87
CA GLY A 254 2.28 -11.88 34.98
C GLY A 254 1.27 -13.00 34.69
N GLU A 255 0.08 -12.87 35.26
CA GLU A 255 -1.05 -13.79 35.05
C GLU A 255 -1.57 -13.78 33.58
N VAL A 256 -2.26 -14.84 33.17
CA VAL A 256 -2.89 -14.93 31.83
C VAL A 256 -4.08 -13.99 31.79
N VAL A 257 -4.08 -13.05 30.84
CA VAL A 257 -5.16 -12.08 30.62
C VAL A 257 -6.03 -12.39 29.41
N LEU A 258 -5.49 -13.12 28.41
CA LEU A 258 -6.25 -13.67 27.28
C LEU A 258 -5.84 -15.12 27.11
N GLU A 259 -6.82 -16.01 26.99
CA GLU A 259 -6.61 -17.40 26.65
C GLU A 259 -7.60 -17.82 25.59
N VAL A 260 -7.08 -18.40 24.51
CA VAL A 260 -7.84 -18.98 23.41
C VAL A 260 -7.55 -20.49 23.42
N ARG A 261 -8.57 -21.32 23.35
CA ARG A 261 -8.47 -22.78 23.39
C ARG A 261 -9.21 -23.41 22.21
N ASN A 262 -8.48 -24.18 21.40
CA ASN A 262 -9.02 -25.00 20.29
C ASN A 262 -10.00 -24.23 19.39
N LEU A 263 -9.71 -22.94 19.12
CA LEU A 263 -10.60 -22.04 18.39
C LEU A 263 -10.73 -22.45 16.93
N LYS A 264 -11.96 -22.45 16.43
CA LYS A 264 -12.27 -22.65 15.02
C LYS A 264 -13.15 -21.52 14.54
N VAL A 265 -12.72 -20.85 13.45
CA VAL A 265 -13.43 -19.71 12.86
C VAL A 265 -13.44 -19.86 11.35
N ASP A 266 -14.58 -19.59 10.75
CA ASP A 266 -14.75 -19.59 9.30
C ASP A 266 -14.65 -18.16 8.76
N ASP A 267 -14.18 -18.04 7.52
CA ASP A 267 -14.14 -16.78 6.77
C ASP A 267 -15.52 -16.39 6.21
N ASP A 268 -15.58 -15.30 5.43
CA ASP A 268 -16.80 -14.81 4.81
C ASP A 268 -17.36 -15.76 3.72
N ARG A 269 -16.55 -16.73 3.26
CA ARG A 269 -16.91 -17.78 2.28
C ARG A 269 -17.26 -19.11 2.95
N SER A 270 -17.41 -19.12 4.28
CA SER A 270 -17.63 -20.32 5.09
C SER A 270 -16.50 -21.36 4.94
N GLN A 271 -15.27 -20.91 4.70
CA GLN A 271 -14.09 -21.76 4.70
C GLN A 271 -13.35 -21.61 6.03
N ARG A 272 -12.76 -22.71 6.51
CA ARG A 272 -12.00 -22.74 7.77
C ARG A 272 -10.75 -21.87 7.70
N ALA A 273 -10.80 -20.64 8.25
CA ALA A 273 -9.70 -19.71 8.33
C ALA A 273 -8.82 -19.92 9.57
N VAL A 274 -9.45 -20.20 10.73
CA VAL A 274 -8.74 -20.57 11.97
C VAL A 274 -9.12 -21.99 12.32
N ASN A 275 -8.12 -22.88 12.44
CA ASN A 275 -8.36 -24.29 12.72
C ASN A 275 -7.56 -24.77 13.93
N ASP A 276 -8.30 -25.05 15.03
CA ASP A 276 -7.77 -25.61 16.27
C ASP A 276 -6.65 -24.79 16.93
N LEU A 277 -6.78 -23.44 16.90
CA LEU A 277 -5.78 -22.53 17.42
C LEU A 277 -5.93 -22.35 18.91
N SER A 278 -4.80 -22.47 19.63
CA SER A 278 -4.71 -22.19 21.07
C SER A 278 -3.55 -21.23 21.31
N LEU A 279 -3.79 -20.18 22.12
CA LEU A 279 -2.76 -19.22 22.54
C LEU A 279 -3.09 -18.62 23.90
N LYS A 280 -2.08 -18.03 24.54
CA LYS A 280 -2.22 -17.28 25.78
C LYS A 280 -1.42 -15.99 25.70
N VAL A 281 -1.98 -14.93 26.26
CA VAL A 281 -1.28 -13.65 26.46
C VAL A 281 -1.30 -13.33 27.94
N ARG A 282 -0.12 -12.99 28.49
CA ARG A 282 0.06 -12.65 29.89
C ARG A 282 0.11 -11.14 30.09
N LYS A 283 -0.18 -10.71 31.29
CA LYS A 283 -0.04 -9.31 31.69
C LYS A 283 1.42 -8.85 31.50
N GLY A 284 1.59 -7.72 30.81
CA GLY A 284 2.93 -7.18 30.48
C GLY A 284 3.65 -7.92 29.34
N GLU A 285 2.97 -8.84 28.64
CA GLU A 285 3.50 -9.56 27.50
C GLU A 285 3.02 -8.91 26.18
N ILE A 286 3.87 -8.95 25.16
CA ILE A 286 3.50 -8.65 23.76
C ILE A 286 3.62 -9.96 22.98
N LEU A 287 2.47 -10.50 22.56
CA LEU A 287 2.42 -11.67 21.68
C LEU A 287 2.34 -11.20 20.23
N GLY A 288 3.37 -11.51 19.43
CA GLY A 288 3.36 -11.26 17.99
C GLY A 288 2.72 -12.42 17.21
N ILE A 289 1.76 -12.12 16.35
CA ILE A 289 1.16 -13.08 15.42
C ILE A 289 1.62 -12.70 14.02
N ALA A 290 2.41 -13.58 13.40
CA ALA A 290 2.93 -13.37 12.05
C ALA A 290 2.19 -14.26 11.05
N GLY A 291 2.02 -13.76 9.83
CA GLY A 291 1.40 -14.49 8.71
C GLY A 291 1.27 -13.58 7.51
N VAL A 292 1.03 -14.18 6.33
CA VAL A 292 0.64 -13.46 5.14
C VAL A 292 -0.87 -13.23 5.14
N GLU A 293 -1.34 -12.26 4.37
CA GLU A 293 -2.77 -11.96 4.23
C GLU A 293 -3.56 -13.23 3.85
N GLY A 294 -4.75 -13.40 4.46
CA GLY A 294 -5.60 -14.58 4.23
C GLY A 294 -5.28 -15.82 5.09
N ASN A 295 -4.33 -15.75 6.02
CA ASN A 295 -3.99 -16.89 6.89
C ASN A 295 -4.75 -16.92 8.22
N GLY A 296 -5.88 -16.19 8.34
CA GLY A 296 -6.77 -16.28 9.49
C GLY A 296 -6.49 -15.27 10.62
N GLN A 297 -5.52 -14.36 10.48
CA GLN A 297 -5.22 -13.35 11.50
C GLN A 297 -6.43 -12.44 11.75
N ARG A 298 -7.10 -12.00 10.68
CA ARG A 298 -8.29 -11.16 10.75
C ARG A 298 -9.42 -11.87 11.47
N GLU A 299 -9.71 -13.09 11.08
CA GLU A 299 -10.79 -13.92 11.64
C GLU A 299 -10.53 -14.22 13.13
N LEU A 300 -9.27 -14.46 13.50
CA LEU A 300 -8.88 -14.62 14.91
C LEU A 300 -9.16 -13.36 15.72
N VAL A 301 -8.73 -12.19 15.24
CA VAL A 301 -8.92 -10.90 15.94
C VAL A 301 -10.41 -10.57 16.04
N GLU A 302 -11.17 -10.77 14.96
CA GLU A 302 -12.61 -10.55 14.94
C GLU A 302 -13.34 -11.48 15.94
N ALA A 303 -12.94 -12.74 16.05
CA ALA A 303 -13.53 -13.68 17.03
C ALA A 303 -13.19 -13.27 18.46
N VAL A 304 -11.93 -12.93 18.75
CA VAL A 304 -11.49 -12.47 20.08
C VAL A 304 -12.21 -11.19 20.52
N THR A 305 -12.53 -10.32 19.58
CA THR A 305 -13.21 -9.04 19.83
C THR A 305 -14.75 -9.13 19.74
N GLY A 306 -15.29 -10.33 19.41
CA GLY A 306 -16.72 -10.58 19.31
C GLY A 306 -17.39 -10.01 18.05
N LEU A 307 -16.60 -9.64 17.04
CA LEU A 307 -17.08 -9.16 15.74
C LEU A 307 -17.47 -10.30 14.80
N ARG A 308 -16.94 -11.51 15.05
CA ARG A 308 -17.22 -12.74 14.28
C ARG A 308 -17.52 -13.89 15.23
N PRO A 309 -18.52 -14.74 14.94
CA PRO A 309 -18.75 -15.94 15.72
C PRO A 309 -17.66 -16.98 15.47
N SER A 310 -17.32 -17.74 16.51
CA SER A 310 -16.50 -18.94 16.40
C SER A 310 -17.38 -20.17 16.34
N GLU A 311 -17.00 -21.15 15.52
CA GLU A 311 -17.70 -22.41 15.35
C GLU A 311 -17.43 -23.38 16.52
N ALA A 312 -16.23 -23.31 17.09
CA ALA A 312 -15.83 -24.14 18.24
C ALA A 312 -14.67 -23.46 18.99
N GLY A 313 -14.40 -23.97 20.18
CA GLY A 313 -13.35 -23.50 21.07
C GLY A 313 -13.86 -22.54 22.13
N GLU A 314 -12.94 -22.02 22.93
CA GLU A 314 -13.23 -21.15 24.06
C GLU A 314 -12.29 -19.94 24.07
N ILE A 315 -12.86 -18.76 24.37
CA ILE A 315 -12.12 -17.52 24.56
C ILE A 315 -12.39 -17.04 25.98
N LEU A 316 -11.29 -16.83 26.75
CA LEU A 316 -11.36 -16.31 28.11
C LEU A 316 -10.56 -15.01 28.21
N ILE A 317 -11.15 -14.01 28.84
CA ILE A 317 -10.51 -12.73 29.18
C ILE A 317 -10.52 -12.60 30.69
N SER A 318 -9.34 -12.47 31.31
CA SER A 318 -9.18 -12.45 32.77
C SER A 318 -9.98 -13.58 33.45
N HIS A 319 -9.84 -14.80 32.94
CA HIS A 319 -10.53 -16.04 33.40
C HIS A 319 -12.06 -16.07 33.18
N GLN A 320 -12.65 -15.06 32.53
CA GLN A 320 -14.09 -15.06 32.21
C GLN A 320 -14.31 -15.54 30.78
N ALA A 321 -15.17 -16.54 30.60
CA ALA A 321 -15.55 -17.01 29.27
C ALA A 321 -16.36 -15.93 28.52
N VAL A 322 -15.90 -15.62 27.30
CA VAL A 322 -16.47 -14.57 26.44
C VAL A 322 -16.73 -15.03 25.01
N THR A 323 -16.64 -16.34 24.76
CA THR A 323 -16.88 -16.91 23.44
C THR A 323 -18.24 -16.48 22.91
N ASN A 324 -18.28 -15.95 21.67
CA ASN A 324 -19.48 -15.48 20.99
C ASN A 324 -20.31 -14.45 21.79
N THR A 325 -19.66 -13.67 22.65
CA THR A 325 -20.31 -12.54 23.33
C THR A 325 -20.15 -11.25 22.53
N SER A 326 -20.98 -10.24 22.85
CA SER A 326 -20.98 -8.97 22.12
C SER A 326 -19.67 -8.19 22.31
N PRO A 327 -19.21 -7.42 21.31
CA PRO A 327 -18.04 -6.54 21.41
C PRO A 327 -18.12 -5.58 22.60
N ARG A 328 -19.33 -5.10 22.91
CA ARG A 328 -19.59 -4.23 24.07
C ARG A 328 -19.24 -4.91 25.41
N LYS A 329 -19.59 -6.18 25.55
CA LYS A 329 -19.24 -6.97 26.73
C LYS A 329 -17.74 -7.17 26.83
N ILE A 330 -17.08 -7.54 25.74
CA ILE A 330 -15.64 -7.74 25.66
C ILE A 330 -14.88 -6.44 25.98
N ALA A 331 -15.28 -5.32 25.39
CA ALA A 331 -14.71 -4.00 25.72
C ALA A 331 -14.91 -3.61 27.19
N SER A 332 -15.99 -4.10 27.84
CA SER A 332 -16.22 -3.86 29.27
C SER A 332 -15.22 -4.54 30.20
N LEU A 333 -14.53 -5.56 29.71
CA LEU A 333 -13.47 -6.31 30.41
C LEU A 333 -12.07 -5.69 30.19
N GLY A 334 -12.00 -4.54 29.52
CA GLY A 334 -10.75 -3.82 29.31
C GLY A 334 -10.03 -4.14 27.99
N VAL A 335 -10.69 -4.82 27.05
CA VAL A 335 -10.13 -5.09 25.74
C VAL A 335 -10.29 -3.86 24.85
N GLY A 336 -9.19 -3.40 24.27
CA GLY A 336 -9.15 -2.40 23.20
C GLY A 336 -8.83 -3.07 21.86
N HIS A 337 -9.47 -2.63 20.78
CA HIS A 337 -9.22 -3.10 19.43
C HIS A 337 -8.84 -1.93 18.53
N ILE A 338 -7.72 -2.06 17.82
CA ILE A 338 -7.32 -1.15 16.75
C ILE A 338 -7.40 -1.97 15.46
N PRO A 339 -8.37 -1.67 14.57
CA PRO A 339 -8.54 -2.44 13.34
C PRO A 339 -7.44 -2.18 12.33
N GLU A 340 -7.20 -3.12 11.43
CA GLU A 340 -6.28 -3.01 10.32
C GLU A 340 -6.65 -1.84 9.40
N ASP A 341 -7.88 -1.82 8.89
CA ASP A 341 -8.42 -0.70 8.11
C ASP A 341 -9.06 0.33 9.07
N ARG A 342 -8.28 1.39 9.34
CA ARG A 342 -8.70 2.47 10.24
C ARG A 342 -9.83 3.33 9.67
N GLU A 343 -9.86 3.54 8.35
CA GLU A 343 -10.85 4.38 7.69
C GLU A 343 -12.21 3.69 7.63
N LYS A 344 -12.22 2.40 7.37
CA LYS A 344 -13.44 1.60 7.25
C LYS A 344 -14.02 1.17 8.60
N HIS A 345 -13.15 0.82 9.56
CA HIS A 345 -13.57 0.18 10.82
C HIS A 345 -13.13 0.92 12.09
N GLY A 346 -12.22 1.88 11.99
CA GLY A 346 -11.60 2.53 13.15
C GLY A 346 -12.14 3.90 13.51
N VAL A 347 -12.46 4.74 12.49
CA VAL A 347 -12.89 6.13 12.70
C VAL A 347 -14.03 6.50 11.76
N ILE A 348 -14.85 7.46 12.19
CA ILE A 348 -15.86 8.10 11.33
C ILE A 348 -15.26 9.42 10.85
N GLY A 349 -14.89 9.49 9.56
CA GLY A 349 -14.10 10.58 8.98
C GLY A 349 -14.73 11.97 9.11
N VAL A 350 -16.07 12.04 9.14
CA VAL A 350 -16.81 13.32 9.33
C VAL A 350 -16.92 13.75 10.79
N TYR A 351 -16.49 12.92 11.75
CA TYR A 351 -16.53 13.23 13.18
C TYR A 351 -15.24 13.88 13.63
N SER A 352 -15.31 14.74 14.64
CA SER A 352 -14.12 15.28 15.30
C SER A 352 -13.36 14.17 16.05
N VAL A 353 -12.09 14.44 16.40
CA VAL A 353 -11.29 13.54 17.25
C VAL A 353 -11.99 13.25 18.58
N GLU A 354 -12.60 14.27 19.19
CA GLU A 354 -13.37 14.14 20.43
C GLU A 354 -14.55 13.18 20.26
N GLN A 355 -15.35 13.34 19.20
CA GLN A 355 -16.49 12.48 18.89
C GLN A 355 -16.04 11.04 18.64
N ASN A 356 -14.99 10.84 17.87
CA ASN A 356 -14.43 9.51 17.62
C ASN A 356 -13.89 8.85 18.90
N ALA A 357 -13.25 9.60 19.78
CA ALA A 357 -12.74 9.09 21.06
C ALA A 357 -13.87 8.66 22.01
N MET A 358 -15.04 9.28 21.91
CA MET A 358 -16.20 9.00 22.76
C MET A 358 -17.11 7.88 22.25
N ILE A 359 -17.12 7.56 20.95
CA ILE A 359 -18.14 6.74 20.30
C ILE A 359 -18.33 5.36 20.95
N ASN A 360 -17.28 4.77 21.47
CA ASN A 360 -17.34 3.47 22.17
C ASN A 360 -17.73 3.59 23.64
N ARG A 361 -17.81 4.82 24.21
CA ARG A 361 -18.01 5.08 25.63
C ARG A 361 -19.15 6.04 25.94
N TYR A 362 -19.86 6.56 24.93
CA TYR A 362 -20.92 7.57 25.08
C TYR A 362 -21.96 7.18 26.11
N HIS A 363 -22.25 5.89 26.29
CA HIS A 363 -23.24 5.34 27.21
C HIS A 363 -22.75 5.22 28.66
N ARG A 364 -21.48 5.58 28.98
CA ARG A 364 -20.88 5.47 30.31
C ARG A 364 -20.60 6.83 30.91
N LYS A 365 -20.56 6.93 32.25
CA LYS A 365 -20.03 8.11 32.92
C LYS A 365 -18.55 8.34 32.50
N PRO A 366 -18.10 9.60 32.33
CA PRO A 366 -18.83 10.85 32.56
C PRO A 366 -19.72 11.32 31.38
N PHE A 367 -19.70 10.62 30.23
CA PHE A 367 -20.35 11.06 28.98
C PHE A 367 -21.88 10.92 29.02
N SER A 368 -22.42 10.02 29.83
CA SER A 368 -23.86 9.86 30.03
C SER A 368 -24.20 9.61 31.51
N LEU A 369 -25.21 10.31 32.00
CA LEU A 369 -25.74 10.14 33.37
C LEU A 369 -26.76 9.00 33.47
N ARG A 370 -27.39 8.59 32.36
CA ARG A 370 -28.48 7.59 32.33
C ARG A 370 -28.35 6.50 31.26
N GLY A 371 -27.22 6.40 30.59
CA GLY A 371 -26.97 5.37 29.60
C GLY A 371 -27.69 5.57 28.26
N LEU A 372 -28.13 6.77 27.97
CA LEU A 372 -28.71 7.18 26.68
C LEU A 372 -27.61 7.58 25.71
#